data_5609deae732ad294a9b3b13eb33fcdc5
#
_entry.id   5609deae732ad294a9b3b13eb33fcdc5
#
_cell.length_a   1.000
_cell.length_b   1.000
_cell.length_c   1.000
_cell.angle_alpha   90.00
_cell.angle_beta   90.00
_cell.angle_gamma   90.00
#
_symmetry.space_group_name_H-M   'P 1'
#
loop_
_entity.id
_entity.type
_entity.pdbx_description
1 polymer ?
#
loop_
_entity_poly.entity_id
_entity_poly.type
_entity_poly.pdbx_seq_one_letter_code
_entity_poly.pdbx_strand_id
1 'polypeptide(L)'
;MDQKLRVGILGATGMVGQRFIALLENHPWYEVTVVAASARSAGKTYEESVGDRWKMTTPMPEAVKNLVVMNVNEVEKVAKEVDFVFSAVDMSKEEIREIEDAYAKTETPVVSNNSAHRWTKDVPMVIPEINPEHFEVIDAQKKRLGTTRGFVAVKPNCSIQSYAPVLTAWKEFEPTEVVATTYQAISGAGKTFKDWPEMVENIIPYIGGEEEKSEQEPLRIWGNVVNGEIVKAESPIITTQCIRVPVLNGHTAAVFVKFAKKPTKEQLIEKLVNFKGLPQELELPSAPKQFIQYLEEDNRPQVTLDVDFENGMGISVGRLREDTVYDYKFVGLSHNTVRGAAGGAVLCAETLTAKGYIQAK
;
A
#
# COMPACT_ATOMS: atom_id res chain seq x y z
N MET A 1 -3.25 24.22 2.75
CA MET A 1 -1.84 24.60 2.46
C MET A 1 -1.86 25.68 1.39
N ASP A 2 -1.15 26.76 1.58
CA ASP A 2 -1.12 27.87 0.61
C ASP A 2 -0.32 27.51 -0.65
N GLN A 3 0.56 26.51 -0.58
CA GLN A 3 1.34 25.98 -1.68
C GLN A 3 1.42 24.46 -1.60
N LYS A 4 1.22 23.79 -2.74
CA LYS A 4 1.35 22.33 -2.83
C LYS A 4 2.82 21.90 -2.70
N LEU A 5 3.05 20.75 -2.08
CA LEU A 5 4.37 20.12 -2.03
C LEU A 5 4.72 19.52 -3.41
N ARG A 6 5.98 19.72 -3.81
CA ARG A 6 6.52 19.20 -5.07
C ARG A 6 6.89 17.73 -4.89
N VAL A 7 6.36 16.89 -5.74
CA VAL A 7 6.50 15.44 -5.64
C VAL A 7 7.20 14.84 -6.85
N GLY A 8 8.17 13.98 -6.61
CA GLY A 8 8.79 13.14 -7.62
C GLY A 8 8.22 11.73 -7.59
N ILE A 9 8.03 11.13 -8.77
CA ILE A 9 7.65 9.73 -8.91
C ILE A 9 8.86 8.97 -9.46
N LEU A 10 9.47 8.13 -8.62
CA LEU A 10 10.57 7.25 -9.00
C LEU A 10 10.00 5.94 -9.53
N GLY A 11 10.37 5.55 -10.74
CA GLY A 11 9.75 4.43 -11.45
C GLY A 11 8.43 4.81 -12.12
N ALA A 12 8.35 6.04 -12.64
CA ALA A 12 7.13 6.65 -13.15
C ALA A 12 6.51 5.94 -14.36
N THR A 13 7.29 5.20 -15.14
CA THR A 13 6.82 4.54 -16.36
C THR A 13 6.18 3.17 -16.13
N GLY A 14 6.37 2.56 -14.97
CA GLY A 14 5.73 1.29 -14.58
C GLY A 14 4.27 1.46 -14.16
N MET A 15 3.54 0.35 -13.99
CA MET A 15 2.11 0.38 -13.64
C MET A 15 1.85 1.11 -12.32
N VAL A 16 2.64 0.87 -11.28
CA VAL A 16 2.47 1.55 -9.97
C VAL A 16 2.79 3.03 -10.08
N GLY A 17 3.85 3.40 -10.79
CA GLY A 17 4.19 4.80 -11.07
C GLY A 17 3.07 5.53 -11.81
N GLN A 18 2.48 4.90 -12.81
CA GLN A 18 1.31 5.43 -13.53
C GLN A 18 0.10 5.60 -12.60
N ARG A 19 -0.12 4.66 -11.68
CA ARG A 19 -1.20 4.77 -10.68
C ARG A 19 -0.97 5.96 -9.75
N PHE A 20 0.25 6.20 -9.29
CA PHE A 20 0.58 7.41 -8.52
C PHE A 20 0.21 8.67 -9.29
N ILE A 21 0.59 8.74 -10.55
CA ILE A 21 0.32 9.91 -11.40
C ILE A 21 -1.18 10.13 -11.57
N ALA A 22 -1.95 9.06 -11.82
CA ALA A 22 -3.40 9.16 -11.94
C ALA A 22 -4.07 9.62 -10.62
N LEU A 23 -3.63 9.10 -9.48
CA LEU A 23 -4.18 9.46 -8.16
C LEU A 23 -3.80 10.87 -7.71
N LEU A 24 -2.67 11.38 -8.16
CA LEU A 24 -2.17 12.71 -7.77
C LEU A 24 -2.70 13.83 -8.69
N GLU A 25 -3.43 13.49 -9.74
CA GLU A 25 -4.10 14.50 -10.55
C GLU A 25 -5.09 15.31 -9.68
N ASN A 26 -4.91 16.63 -9.66
CA ASN A 26 -5.73 17.55 -8.84
C ASN A 26 -5.67 17.27 -7.32
N HIS A 27 -4.62 16.59 -6.83
CA HIS A 27 -4.45 16.37 -5.39
C HIS A 27 -4.35 17.73 -4.65
N PRO A 28 -5.07 17.92 -3.53
CA PRO A 28 -5.10 19.23 -2.86
C PRO A 28 -3.77 19.64 -2.21
N TRP A 29 -2.91 18.68 -1.86
CA TRP A 29 -1.67 18.93 -1.14
C TRP A 29 -0.40 18.72 -1.98
N TYR A 30 -0.47 17.94 -3.06
CA TYR A 30 0.68 17.49 -3.82
C TYR A 30 0.57 17.83 -5.30
N GLU A 31 1.71 18.16 -5.90
CA GLU A 31 1.86 18.37 -7.33
C GLU A 31 3.04 17.55 -7.85
N VAL A 32 2.81 16.74 -8.88
CA VAL A 32 3.89 15.99 -9.52
C VAL A 32 4.73 16.94 -10.37
N THR A 33 5.95 17.19 -9.93
CA THR A 33 6.89 18.08 -10.64
C THR A 33 8.02 17.33 -11.33
N VAL A 34 8.28 16.09 -10.90
CA VAL A 34 9.31 15.22 -11.49
C VAL A 34 8.76 13.82 -11.73
N VAL A 35 9.04 13.30 -12.92
CA VAL A 35 8.91 11.90 -13.27
C VAL A 35 10.32 11.35 -13.54
N ALA A 36 10.69 10.27 -12.86
CA ALA A 36 12.00 9.66 -12.99
C ALA A 36 11.90 8.17 -13.29
N ALA A 37 12.79 7.67 -14.12
CA ALA A 37 12.82 6.28 -14.54
C ALA A 37 14.27 5.87 -14.88
N SER A 38 14.44 4.68 -15.47
CA SER A 38 15.76 4.21 -15.93
C SER A 38 16.38 5.14 -16.97
N ALA A 39 17.70 5.03 -17.13
CA ALA A 39 18.45 5.77 -18.14
C ALA A 39 17.87 5.63 -19.57
N ARG A 40 17.22 4.50 -19.87
CA ARG A 40 16.60 4.26 -21.20
C ARG A 40 15.44 5.24 -21.48
N SER A 41 14.70 5.63 -20.47
CA SER A 41 13.55 6.55 -20.60
C SER A 41 13.95 8.02 -20.39
N ALA A 42 15.09 8.28 -19.77
CA ALA A 42 15.54 9.62 -19.45
C ALA A 42 15.75 10.48 -20.71
N GLY A 43 15.43 11.76 -20.61
CA GLY A 43 15.59 12.74 -21.69
C GLY A 43 14.42 12.84 -22.67
N LYS A 44 13.43 11.91 -22.59
CA LYS A 44 12.18 11.96 -23.37
C LYS A 44 11.07 12.59 -22.52
N THR A 45 10.02 13.06 -23.17
CA THR A 45 8.81 13.45 -22.42
C THR A 45 8.18 12.20 -21.78
N TYR A 46 7.38 12.41 -20.74
CA TYR A 46 6.69 11.31 -20.08
C TYR A 46 5.76 10.56 -21.06
N GLU A 47 5.00 11.32 -21.86
CA GLU A 47 4.14 10.74 -22.89
C GLU A 47 4.90 9.88 -23.90
N GLU A 48 6.05 10.37 -24.40
CA GLU A 48 6.92 9.60 -25.30
C GLU A 48 7.52 8.36 -24.61
N SER A 49 7.89 8.47 -23.34
CA SER A 49 8.49 7.37 -22.58
C SER A 49 7.52 6.25 -22.28
N VAL A 50 6.27 6.60 -21.98
CA VAL A 50 5.19 5.62 -21.69
C VAL A 50 4.61 5.09 -23.00
N GLY A 51 4.36 5.96 -23.98
CA GLY A 51 3.77 5.59 -25.27
C GLY A 51 2.43 4.87 -25.10
N ASP A 52 2.28 3.75 -25.80
CA ASP A 52 1.10 2.89 -25.76
C ASP A 52 1.01 2.00 -24.50
N ARG A 53 1.96 2.11 -23.58
CA ARG A 53 2.01 1.35 -22.33
C ARG A 53 1.26 2.03 -21.17
N TRP A 54 0.50 3.10 -21.43
CA TRP A 54 -0.38 3.67 -20.41
C TRP A 54 -1.49 2.67 -20.06
N LYS A 55 -1.50 2.20 -18.82
CA LYS A 55 -2.36 1.09 -18.37
C LYS A 55 -3.55 1.53 -17.51
N MET A 56 -3.67 2.82 -17.25
CA MET A 56 -4.77 3.36 -16.47
C MET A 56 -6.03 3.51 -17.32
N THR A 57 -7.20 3.41 -16.69
CA THR A 57 -8.50 3.62 -17.35
C THR A 57 -8.81 5.09 -17.62
N THR A 58 -8.22 5.99 -16.83
CA THR A 58 -8.30 7.43 -17.05
C THR A 58 -7.22 7.90 -18.01
N PRO A 59 -7.43 8.99 -18.76
CA PRO A 59 -6.38 9.57 -19.60
C PRO A 59 -5.15 9.97 -18.78
N MET A 60 -3.99 10.00 -19.43
CA MET A 60 -2.78 10.55 -18.83
C MET A 60 -3.01 12.03 -18.50
N PRO A 61 -2.75 12.48 -17.25
CA PRO A 61 -2.93 13.88 -16.88
C PRO A 61 -2.10 14.84 -17.75
N GLU A 62 -2.73 15.91 -18.24
CA GLU A 62 -2.05 16.90 -19.10
C GLU A 62 -0.81 17.51 -18.43
N ALA A 63 -0.87 17.72 -17.11
CA ALA A 63 0.22 18.33 -16.34
C ALA A 63 1.53 17.55 -16.38
N VAL A 64 1.48 16.23 -16.64
CA VAL A 64 2.69 15.38 -16.63
C VAL A 64 3.17 14.99 -18.03
N LYS A 65 2.35 15.11 -19.06
CA LYS A 65 2.67 14.64 -20.42
C LYS A 65 4.01 15.15 -20.93
N ASN A 66 4.27 16.43 -20.75
CA ASN A 66 5.43 17.12 -21.27
C ASN A 66 6.61 17.21 -20.28
N LEU A 67 6.48 16.63 -19.07
CA LEU A 67 7.61 16.54 -18.15
C LEU A 67 8.68 15.66 -18.77
N VAL A 68 9.92 16.17 -18.77
CA VAL A 68 11.06 15.38 -19.24
C VAL A 68 11.44 14.36 -18.18
N VAL A 69 11.46 13.08 -18.56
CA VAL A 69 11.83 12.00 -17.64
C VAL A 69 13.29 12.17 -17.22
N MET A 70 13.51 12.22 -15.92
CA MET A 70 14.85 12.27 -15.33
C MET A 70 15.37 10.84 -15.10
N ASN A 71 16.71 10.70 -15.10
CA ASN A 71 17.32 9.44 -14.71
C ASN A 71 17.24 9.29 -13.19
N VAL A 72 16.59 8.23 -12.71
CA VAL A 72 16.40 7.95 -11.28
C VAL A 72 17.72 7.83 -10.51
N ASN A 73 18.81 7.45 -11.17
CA ASN A 73 20.14 7.34 -10.57
C ASN A 73 20.84 8.69 -10.40
N GLU A 74 20.35 9.76 -11.02
CA GLU A 74 20.87 11.12 -10.81
C GLU A 74 20.21 11.75 -9.56
N VAL A 75 20.43 11.12 -8.42
CA VAL A 75 19.74 11.39 -7.14
C VAL A 75 19.77 12.86 -6.76
N GLU A 76 20.96 13.50 -6.80
CA GLU A 76 21.13 14.91 -6.42
C GLU A 76 20.32 15.86 -7.33
N LYS A 77 20.22 15.56 -8.61
CA LYS A 77 19.46 16.38 -9.56
C LYS A 77 17.97 16.29 -9.30
N VAL A 78 17.46 15.07 -9.12
CA VAL A 78 16.03 14.84 -8.81
C VAL A 78 15.67 15.48 -7.48
N ALA A 79 16.49 15.27 -6.45
CA ALA A 79 16.24 15.76 -5.10
C ALA A 79 16.09 17.29 -5.01
N LYS A 80 16.77 18.06 -5.86
CA LYS A 80 16.66 19.52 -5.90
C LYS A 80 15.30 20.02 -6.35
N GLU A 81 14.61 19.25 -7.17
CA GLU A 81 13.35 19.64 -7.82
C GLU A 81 12.10 19.24 -7.01
N VAL A 82 12.27 18.54 -5.90
CA VAL A 82 11.16 17.95 -5.14
C VAL A 82 11.29 18.19 -3.64
N ASP A 83 10.16 18.15 -2.95
CA ASP A 83 10.11 18.16 -1.49
C ASP A 83 10.15 16.74 -0.91
N PHE A 84 9.57 15.76 -1.60
CA PHE A 84 9.66 14.34 -1.29
C PHE A 84 9.39 13.50 -2.55
N VAL A 85 9.57 12.19 -2.45
CA VAL A 85 9.33 11.27 -3.58
C VAL A 85 8.49 10.07 -3.16
N PHE A 86 7.70 9.55 -4.11
CA PHE A 86 7.17 8.19 -4.05
C PHE A 86 8.10 7.27 -4.84
N SER A 87 8.37 6.09 -4.29
CA SER A 87 9.24 5.10 -4.94
C SER A 87 8.47 3.87 -5.40
N ALA A 88 8.54 3.60 -6.69
CA ALA A 88 8.03 2.41 -7.36
C ALA A 88 9.05 1.88 -8.37
N VAL A 89 10.33 1.96 -8.01
CA VAL A 89 11.43 1.49 -8.87
C VAL A 89 11.44 -0.04 -8.98
N ASP A 90 11.87 -0.55 -10.14
CA ASP A 90 12.01 -1.97 -10.43
C ASP A 90 13.49 -2.33 -10.57
N MET A 91 14.06 -2.84 -9.51
CA MET A 91 15.47 -3.20 -9.36
C MET A 91 15.59 -4.37 -8.39
N SER A 92 16.80 -4.89 -8.16
CA SER A 92 17.03 -5.84 -7.06
C SER A 92 16.74 -5.19 -5.70
N LYS A 93 16.45 -5.99 -4.68
CA LYS A 93 16.18 -5.47 -3.33
C LYS A 93 17.35 -4.66 -2.77
N GLU A 94 18.57 -5.08 -3.05
CA GLU A 94 19.78 -4.38 -2.65
C GLU A 94 19.86 -2.99 -3.30
N GLU A 95 19.69 -2.94 -4.61
CA GLU A 95 19.70 -1.67 -5.36
C GLU A 95 18.59 -0.74 -4.92
N ILE A 96 17.38 -1.27 -4.62
CA ILE A 96 16.27 -0.46 -4.11
C ILE A 96 16.63 0.13 -2.75
N ARG A 97 17.17 -0.66 -1.81
CA ARG A 97 17.61 -0.12 -0.51
C ARG A 97 18.64 0.98 -0.67
N GLU A 98 19.64 0.77 -1.52
CA GLU A 98 20.70 1.75 -1.78
C GLU A 98 20.16 3.05 -2.36
N ILE A 99 19.30 2.98 -3.38
CA ILE A 99 18.76 4.19 -4.02
C ILE A 99 17.77 4.94 -3.12
N GLU A 100 16.91 4.24 -2.40
CA GLU A 100 15.97 4.86 -1.46
C GLU A 100 16.72 5.54 -0.30
N ASP A 101 17.75 4.92 0.25
CA ASP A 101 18.63 5.51 1.26
C ASP A 101 19.40 6.72 0.68
N ALA A 102 19.84 6.64 -0.56
CA ALA A 102 20.53 7.75 -1.23
C ALA A 102 19.64 8.99 -1.36
N TYR A 103 18.37 8.82 -1.75
CA TYR A 103 17.39 9.92 -1.75
C TYR A 103 17.16 10.48 -0.35
N ALA A 104 16.96 9.63 0.65
CA ALA A 104 16.80 10.07 2.04
C ALA A 104 18.01 10.89 2.51
N LYS A 105 19.23 10.50 2.17
CA LYS A 105 20.48 11.21 2.53
C LYS A 105 20.60 12.59 1.89
N THR A 106 19.88 12.88 0.81
CA THR A 106 19.76 14.23 0.24
C THR A 106 18.72 15.09 0.94
N GLU A 107 18.25 14.69 2.12
CA GLU A 107 17.18 15.35 2.86
C GLU A 107 15.82 15.29 2.14
N THR A 108 15.61 14.28 1.31
CA THR A 108 14.37 14.03 0.57
C THR A 108 13.66 12.82 1.14
N PRO A 109 12.53 12.99 1.85
CA PRO A 109 11.73 11.86 2.31
C PRO A 109 11.28 10.96 1.17
N VAL A 110 11.29 9.66 1.41
CA VAL A 110 10.87 8.62 0.46
C VAL A 110 9.69 7.87 1.05
N VAL A 111 8.56 7.85 0.34
CA VAL A 111 7.43 6.98 0.65
C VAL A 111 7.38 5.88 -0.40
N SER A 112 7.68 4.66 0.01
CA SER A 112 7.94 3.56 -0.92
C SER A 112 6.79 2.56 -0.98
N ASN A 113 6.49 2.11 -2.21
CA ASN A 113 5.65 0.95 -2.48
C ASN A 113 6.45 -0.36 -2.47
N ASN A 114 7.78 -0.29 -2.49
CA ASN A 114 8.66 -1.44 -2.65
C ASN A 114 8.84 -2.24 -1.35
N SER A 115 9.17 -3.52 -1.49
CA SER A 115 9.33 -4.42 -0.34
C SER A 115 10.73 -4.38 0.29
N ALA A 116 11.70 -3.71 -0.33
CA ALA A 116 13.12 -3.81 0.05
C ALA A 116 13.40 -3.38 1.50
N HIS A 117 12.74 -2.34 1.99
CA HIS A 117 12.89 -1.82 3.35
C HIS A 117 11.84 -2.28 4.35
N ARG A 118 10.90 -3.15 3.97
CA ARG A 118 9.79 -3.54 4.87
C ARG A 118 10.25 -4.18 6.18
N TRP A 119 11.42 -4.80 6.20
CA TRP A 119 11.99 -5.45 7.38
C TRP A 119 13.18 -4.72 7.98
N THR A 120 13.54 -3.56 7.45
CA THR A 120 14.56 -2.70 8.08
C THR A 120 14.01 -2.17 9.40
N LYS A 121 14.74 -2.38 10.50
CA LYS A 121 14.24 -2.22 11.87
C LYS A 121 13.68 -0.82 12.18
N ASP A 122 14.32 0.21 11.65
CA ASP A 122 13.96 1.62 11.85
C ASP A 122 13.20 2.24 10.67
N VAL A 123 12.72 1.42 9.74
CA VAL A 123 11.85 1.87 8.65
C VAL A 123 10.40 1.50 9.00
N PRO A 124 9.50 2.48 9.14
CA PRO A 124 8.11 2.20 9.44
C PRO A 124 7.40 1.60 8.22
N MET A 125 6.68 0.50 8.44
CA MET A 125 5.77 -0.10 7.46
C MET A 125 4.35 0.09 7.97
N VAL A 126 3.57 0.95 7.31
CA VAL A 126 2.36 1.50 7.93
C VAL A 126 1.12 1.33 7.04
N ILE A 127 0.04 0.89 7.67
CA ILE A 127 -1.34 1.13 7.23
C ILE A 127 -1.83 2.28 8.12
N PRO A 128 -2.07 3.49 7.58
CA PRO A 128 -2.30 4.67 8.41
C PRO A 128 -3.45 4.58 9.40
N GLU A 129 -4.47 3.78 9.09
CA GLU A 129 -5.58 3.51 10.00
C GLU A 129 -5.23 2.58 11.16
N ILE A 130 -4.09 1.86 11.08
CA ILE A 130 -3.77 0.77 12.02
C ILE A 130 -2.62 1.15 12.96
N ASN A 131 -1.48 1.55 12.40
CA ASN A 131 -0.23 1.69 13.16
C ASN A 131 0.54 2.99 12.85
N PRO A 132 -0.10 4.17 12.82
CA PRO A 132 0.61 5.43 12.53
C PRO A 132 1.65 5.78 13.59
N GLU A 133 1.57 5.24 14.81
CA GLU A 133 2.57 5.40 15.86
C GLU A 133 3.92 4.80 15.49
N HIS A 134 3.99 3.86 14.55
CA HIS A 134 5.25 3.34 14.04
C HIS A 134 6.10 4.40 13.32
N PHE A 135 5.53 5.52 12.90
CA PHE A 135 6.30 6.63 12.36
C PHE A 135 7.32 7.21 13.35
N GLU A 136 7.17 6.96 14.65
CA GLU A 136 8.12 7.39 15.68
C GLU A 136 9.53 6.82 15.45
N VAL A 137 9.68 5.67 14.79
CA VAL A 137 11.02 5.11 14.48
C VAL A 137 11.81 5.96 13.48
N ILE A 138 11.17 6.90 12.81
CA ILE A 138 11.82 7.83 11.85
C ILE A 138 12.95 8.61 12.55
N ASP A 139 12.79 8.96 13.81
CA ASP A 139 13.85 9.68 14.55
C ASP A 139 15.12 8.84 14.72
N ALA A 140 14.96 7.55 14.99
CA ALA A 140 16.09 6.61 15.06
C ALA A 140 16.72 6.40 13.66
N GLN A 141 15.89 6.30 12.63
CA GLN A 141 16.36 6.18 11.25
C GLN A 141 17.17 7.39 10.80
N LYS A 142 16.69 8.62 11.10
CA LYS A 142 17.43 9.86 10.80
C LYS A 142 18.80 9.89 11.46
N LYS A 143 18.90 9.42 12.70
CA LYS A 143 20.21 9.29 13.39
C LYS A 143 21.14 8.33 12.66
N ARG A 144 20.63 7.18 12.22
CA ARG A 144 21.42 6.20 11.46
C ARG A 144 21.84 6.73 10.10
N LEU A 145 20.96 7.43 9.38
CA LEU A 145 21.24 8.00 8.06
C LEU A 145 22.06 9.29 8.12
N GLY A 146 22.14 9.96 9.27
CA GLY A 146 22.76 11.27 9.43
C GLY A 146 21.95 12.40 8.78
N THR A 147 20.63 12.29 8.81
CA THR A 147 19.71 13.26 8.20
C THR A 147 18.92 14.03 9.26
N THR A 148 18.37 15.16 8.86
CA THR A 148 17.47 15.97 9.70
C THR A 148 16.03 15.92 9.21
N ARG A 149 15.79 15.72 7.91
CA ARG A 149 14.46 15.60 7.33
C ARG A 149 14.28 14.38 6.43
N GLY A 150 15.32 13.82 5.85
CA GLY A 150 15.27 12.66 4.97
C GLY A 150 15.06 11.36 5.73
N PHE A 151 14.15 10.54 5.23
CA PHE A 151 13.85 9.20 5.75
C PHE A 151 13.17 8.36 4.68
N VAL A 152 13.05 7.06 4.95
CA VAL A 152 12.24 6.13 4.16
C VAL A 152 11.09 5.61 5.03
N ALA A 153 9.87 5.65 4.49
CA ALA A 153 8.70 4.98 5.03
C ALA A 153 8.09 4.10 3.94
N VAL A 154 7.56 2.95 4.31
CA VAL A 154 7.03 1.98 3.34
C VAL A 154 5.59 1.60 3.66
N LYS A 155 4.85 1.23 2.63
CA LYS A 155 3.56 0.57 2.77
C LYS A 155 3.72 -0.95 2.70
N PRO A 156 2.86 -1.73 3.35
CA PRO A 156 2.92 -3.18 3.34
C PRO A 156 2.43 -3.80 2.02
N ASN A 157 2.53 -5.11 1.92
CA ASN A 157 2.05 -5.90 0.79
C ASN A 157 0.56 -5.69 0.51
N CYS A 158 0.19 -5.74 -0.77
CA CYS A 158 -1.20 -5.54 -1.20
C CYS A 158 -2.14 -6.67 -0.78
N SER A 159 -1.65 -7.90 -0.65
CA SER A 159 -2.50 -9.06 -0.32
C SER A 159 -3.14 -8.99 1.06
N ILE A 160 -2.45 -8.38 2.03
CA ILE A 160 -2.92 -8.31 3.42
C ILE A 160 -4.03 -7.29 3.64
N GLN A 161 -4.26 -6.37 2.72
CA GLN A 161 -5.24 -5.29 2.88
C GLN A 161 -6.68 -5.82 2.99
N SER A 162 -6.96 -6.99 2.42
CA SER A 162 -8.29 -7.60 2.47
C SER A 162 -8.63 -8.28 3.81
N TYR A 163 -7.64 -8.49 4.71
CA TYR A 163 -7.90 -9.16 5.99
C TYR A 163 -7.18 -8.55 7.20
N ALA A 164 -6.01 -7.95 7.07
CA ALA A 164 -5.31 -7.38 8.22
C ALA A 164 -6.08 -6.21 8.88
N PRO A 165 -6.70 -5.29 8.14
CA PRO A 165 -7.57 -4.28 8.75
C PRO A 165 -8.77 -4.88 9.48
N VAL A 166 -9.35 -5.94 8.92
CA VAL A 166 -10.49 -6.66 9.53
C VAL A 166 -10.09 -7.26 10.87
N LEU A 167 -8.98 -7.99 10.92
CA LEU A 167 -8.46 -8.57 12.16
C LEU A 167 -8.05 -7.50 13.18
N THR A 168 -7.60 -6.34 12.73
CA THR A 168 -7.29 -5.21 13.60
C THR A 168 -8.55 -4.67 14.29
N ALA A 169 -9.66 -4.58 13.56
CA ALA A 169 -10.94 -4.16 14.14
C ALA A 169 -11.40 -5.13 15.26
N TRP A 170 -10.97 -6.37 15.21
CA TRP A 170 -11.31 -7.44 16.16
C TRP A 170 -10.24 -7.70 17.22
N LYS A 171 -9.23 -6.84 17.32
CA LYS A 171 -8.07 -7.05 18.21
C LYS A 171 -8.46 -7.28 19.67
N GLU A 172 -9.50 -6.63 20.19
CA GLU A 172 -9.96 -6.80 21.58
C GLU A 172 -10.43 -8.23 21.89
N PHE A 173 -10.85 -8.98 20.87
CA PHE A 173 -11.27 -10.37 21.03
C PHE A 173 -10.09 -11.36 20.90
N GLU A 174 -8.89 -10.85 20.69
CA GLU A 174 -7.64 -11.61 20.65
C GLU A 174 -7.65 -12.75 19.62
N PRO A 175 -7.57 -12.45 18.30
CA PRO A 175 -7.35 -13.48 17.30
C PRO A 175 -6.08 -14.29 17.62
N THR A 176 -6.17 -15.62 17.59
CA THR A 176 -5.08 -16.52 17.93
C THR A 176 -4.55 -17.33 16.75
N GLU A 177 -5.43 -17.77 15.88
CA GLU A 177 -5.11 -18.55 14.70
C GLU A 177 -5.91 -18.03 13.49
N VAL A 178 -5.22 -17.84 12.38
CA VAL A 178 -5.80 -17.32 11.13
C VAL A 178 -5.33 -18.18 9.97
N VAL A 179 -6.29 -18.63 9.16
CA VAL A 179 -6.03 -19.28 7.88
C VAL A 179 -6.61 -18.39 6.78
N ALA A 180 -5.78 -17.95 5.85
CA ALA A 180 -6.22 -17.09 4.76
C ALA A 180 -5.79 -17.66 3.41
N THR A 181 -6.72 -17.76 2.48
CA THR A 181 -6.42 -18.00 1.08
C THR A 181 -6.69 -16.71 0.32
N THR A 182 -5.68 -16.19 -0.38
CA THR A 182 -5.83 -14.97 -1.18
C THR A 182 -5.99 -15.32 -2.66
N TYR A 183 -6.94 -14.66 -3.30
CA TYR A 183 -7.20 -14.73 -4.74
C TYR A 183 -6.76 -13.41 -5.34
N GLN A 184 -5.57 -13.40 -5.97
CA GLN A 184 -4.86 -12.18 -6.32
C GLN A 184 -4.93 -11.84 -7.80
N ALA A 185 -5.30 -10.60 -8.07
CA ALA A 185 -5.44 -10.03 -9.40
C ALA A 185 -4.10 -9.92 -10.15
N ILE A 186 -4.15 -9.99 -11.47
CA ILE A 186 -2.97 -9.94 -12.33
C ILE A 186 -2.25 -8.59 -12.35
N SER A 187 -2.95 -7.49 -12.07
CA SER A 187 -2.33 -6.16 -11.94
C SER A 187 -1.33 -6.07 -10.78
N GLY A 188 -1.43 -6.97 -9.80
CA GLY A 188 -0.42 -7.12 -8.75
C GLY A 188 0.95 -7.56 -9.28
N ALA A 189 1.00 -8.19 -10.46
CA ALA A 189 2.22 -8.50 -11.18
C ALA A 189 2.61 -7.41 -12.21
N GLY A 190 1.94 -6.26 -12.21
CA GLY A 190 2.17 -5.18 -13.16
C GLY A 190 1.66 -5.47 -14.57
N LYS A 191 0.73 -6.42 -14.73
CA LYS A 191 0.25 -6.92 -16.02
C LYS A 191 -1.24 -6.71 -16.21
N THR A 192 -1.63 -6.61 -17.46
CA THR A 192 -3.01 -6.71 -17.94
C THR A 192 -3.21 -8.03 -18.67
N PHE A 193 -4.44 -8.38 -19.06
CA PHE A 193 -4.67 -9.57 -19.89
C PHE A 193 -4.03 -9.49 -21.28
N LYS A 194 -3.80 -8.28 -21.80
CA LYS A 194 -3.03 -8.07 -23.03
C LYS A 194 -1.57 -8.49 -22.86
N ASP A 195 -0.98 -8.15 -21.70
CA ASP A 195 0.41 -8.51 -21.38
C ASP A 195 0.58 -9.98 -20.99
N TRP A 196 -0.49 -10.58 -20.50
CA TRP A 196 -0.49 -11.95 -19.94
C TRP A 196 -1.74 -12.74 -20.35
N PRO A 197 -1.89 -13.05 -21.65
CA PRO A 197 -3.09 -13.72 -22.17
C PRO A 197 -3.30 -15.13 -21.60
N GLU A 198 -2.23 -15.81 -21.14
CA GLU A 198 -2.30 -17.14 -20.53
C GLU A 198 -3.06 -17.15 -19.19
N MET A 199 -3.32 -15.99 -18.62
CA MET A 199 -4.13 -15.88 -17.40
C MET A 199 -5.64 -15.92 -17.66
N VAL A 200 -6.07 -15.75 -18.89
CA VAL A 200 -7.50 -15.90 -19.23
C VAL A 200 -7.94 -17.34 -18.93
N GLU A 201 -8.97 -17.49 -18.10
CA GLU A 201 -9.51 -18.80 -17.67
C GLU A 201 -8.49 -19.69 -16.92
N ASN A 202 -7.44 -19.10 -16.33
CA ASN A 202 -6.37 -19.84 -15.65
C ASN A 202 -6.20 -19.41 -14.18
N ILE A 203 -5.80 -20.37 -13.35
CA ILE A 203 -5.41 -20.16 -11.96
C ILE A 203 -4.01 -20.70 -11.74
N ILE A 204 -3.13 -19.88 -11.15
CA ILE A 204 -1.77 -20.30 -10.77
C ILE A 204 -1.69 -20.38 -9.24
N PRO A 205 -1.39 -21.56 -8.66
CA PRO A 205 -1.40 -21.77 -7.21
C PRO A 205 -0.12 -21.31 -6.50
N TYR A 206 0.65 -20.43 -7.14
CA TYR A 206 1.93 -19.96 -6.64
C TYR A 206 2.22 -18.53 -7.06
N ILE A 207 2.58 -17.69 -6.08
CA ILE A 207 3.10 -16.34 -6.29
C ILE A 207 4.37 -16.24 -5.44
N GLY A 208 5.52 -16.02 -6.07
CA GLY A 208 6.83 -16.06 -5.40
C GLY A 208 6.93 -15.13 -4.19
N GLY A 209 7.18 -15.68 -3.01
CA GLY A 209 7.37 -14.92 -1.78
C GLY A 209 6.10 -14.31 -1.16
N GLU A 210 4.91 -14.47 -1.76
CA GLU A 210 3.69 -13.83 -1.26
C GLU A 210 3.19 -14.46 0.04
N GLU A 211 3.28 -15.78 0.20
CA GLU A 211 2.79 -16.45 1.42
C GLU A 211 3.56 -15.98 2.64
N GLU A 212 4.88 -15.91 2.58
CA GLU A 212 5.70 -15.40 3.67
C GLU A 212 5.34 -13.94 4.03
N LYS A 213 5.19 -13.06 3.04
CA LYS A 213 4.75 -11.68 3.27
C LYS A 213 3.37 -11.63 3.93
N SER A 214 2.44 -12.43 3.43
CA SER A 214 1.06 -12.49 3.93
C SER A 214 0.95 -13.01 5.37
N GLU A 215 1.88 -13.86 5.78
CA GLU A 215 1.95 -14.43 7.14
C GLU A 215 2.68 -13.50 8.12
N GLN A 216 3.74 -12.81 7.69
CA GLN A 216 4.64 -12.07 8.58
C GLN A 216 4.41 -10.57 8.63
N GLU A 217 4.02 -9.93 7.54
CA GLU A 217 3.84 -8.47 7.52
C GLU A 217 2.73 -7.98 8.47
N PRO A 218 1.57 -8.66 8.62
CA PRO A 218 0.60 -8.27 9.63
C PRO A 218 1.16 -8.25 11.04
N LEU A 219 2.02 -9.21 11.39
CA LEU A 219 2.65 -9.26 12.72
C LEU A 219 3.57 -8.06 12.98
N ARG A 220 4.27 -7.58 11.94
CA ARG A 220 5.07 -6.35 12.06
C ARG A 220 4.20 -5.13 12.25
N ILE A 221 3.09 -5.02 11.52
CA ILE A 221 2.12 -3.92 11.65
C ILE A 221 1.51 -3.88 13.06
N TRP A 222 1.22 -5.04 13.65
CA TRP A 222 0.72 -5.16 15.03
C TRP A 222 1.83 -5.16 16.08
N GLY A 223 3.07 -5.00 15.68
CA GLY A 223 4.22 -4.91 16.58
C GLY A 223 4.28 -3.59 17.37
N ASN A 224 5.33 -3.46 18.15
CA ASN A 224 5.56 -2.30 18.99
C ASN A 224 6.88 -1.62 18.64
N VAL A 225 6.95 -0.31 18.88
CA VAL A 225 8.19 0.45 18.83
C VAL A 225 8.94 0.25 20.15
N VAL A 226 10.14 -0.29 20.08
CA VAL A 226 11.01 -0.53 21.22
C VAL A 226 12.40 -0.02 20.91
N ASN A 227 12.88 0.97 21.67
CA ASN A 227 14.22 1.55 21.50
C ASN A 227 14.53 2.01 20.06
N GLY A 228 13.55 2.60 19.38
CA GLY A 228 13.69 3.10 18.00
C GLY A 228 13.66 2.02 16.92
N GLU A 229 13.28 0.79 17.26
CA GLU A 229 13.09 -0.31 16.34
C GLU A 229 11.67 -0.88 16.44
N ILE A 230 11.17 -1.45 15.35
CA ILE A 230 9.88 -2.15 15.36
C ILE A 230 10.10 -3.62 15.67
N VAL A 231 9.51 -4.09 16.76
CA VAL A 231 9.48 -5.48 17.18
C VAL A 231 8.13 -6.09 16.82
N LYS A 232 8.14 -7.11 15.96
CA LYS A 232 6.89 -7.74 15.49
C LYS A 232 6.15 -8.44 16.62
N ALA A 233 4.81 -8.50 16.49
CA ALA A 233 3.97 -9.31 17.38
C ALA A 233 4.22 -10.81 17.16
N GLU A 234 3.95 -11.62 18.18
CA GLU A 234 4.10 -13.08 18.12
C GLU A 234 2.76 -13.80 17.83
N SER A 235 1.66 -13.10 17.93
CA SER A 235 0.28 -13.61 17.75
C SER A 235 -0.53 -12.62 16.92
N PRO A 236 -1.52 -13.10 16.14
CA PRO A 236 -1.93 -14.50 15.92
C PRO A 236 -0.94 -15.30 15.07
N ILE A 237 -1.07 -16.62 15.07
CA ILE A 237 -0.39 -17.48 14.08
C ILE A 237 -1.20 -17.39 12.79
N ILE A 238 -0.54 -17.06 11.69
CA ILE A 238 -1.17 -16.91 10.37
C ILE A 238 -0.54 -17.91 9.41
N THR A 239 -1.37 -18.67 8.72
CA THR A 239 -0.96 -19.48 7.56
C THR A 239 -1.75 -19.07 6.34
N THR A 240 -1.10 -19.04 5.18
CA THR A 240 -1.72 -18.55 3.95
C THR A 240 -1.45 -19.47 2.77
N GLN A 241 -2.35 -19.37 1.79
CA GLN A 241 -2.11 -19.79 0.42
C GLN A 241 -2.44 -18.60 -0.50
N CYS A 242 -1.52 -18.27 -1.40
CA CYS A 242 -1.67 -17.14 -2.31
C CYS A 242 -1.81 -17.63 -3.75
N ILE A 243 -2.96 -17.37 -4.34
CA ILE A 243 -3.37 -17.90 -5.64
C ILE A 243 -3.56 -16.75 -6.62
N ARG A 244 -2.94 -16.83 -7.80
CA ARG A 244 -3.19 -15.90 -8.89
C ARG A 244 -4.46 -16.33 -9.65
N VAL A 245 -5.40 -15.39 -9.81
CA VAL A 245 -6.69 -15.63 -10.46
C VAL A 245 -6.88 -14.70 -11.67
N PRO A 246 -7.76 -15.05 -12.62
CA PRO A 246 -7.97 -14.26 -13.84
C PRO A 246 -8.89 -13.06 -13.57
N VAL A 247 -8.45 -12.17 -12.70
CA VAL A 247 -9.10 -10.91 -12.32
C VAL A 247 -8.10 -9.79 -12.57
N LEU A 248 -8.55 -8.69 -13.17
CA LEU A 248 -7.65 -7.56 -13.48
C LEU A 248 -7.23 -6.82 -12.22
N ASN A 249 -8.19 -6.35 -11.42
CA ASN A 249 -7.98 -5.62 -10.17
C ASN A 249 -8.85 -6.21 -9.06
N GLY A 250 -8.35 -6.17 -7.85
CA GLY A 250 -9.05 -6.63 -6.66
C GLY A 250 -8.48 -7.94 -6.11
N HIS A 251 -7.99 -7.88 -4.88
CA HIS A 251 -7.53 -9.05 -4.12
C HIS A 251 -8.63 -9.47 -3.15
N THR A 252 -9.08 -10.70 -3.28
CA THR A 252 -10.06 -11.32 -2.38
C THR A 252 -9.35 -12.27 -1.44
N ALA A 253 -9.77 -12.32 -0.17
CA ALA A 253 -9.29 -13.29 0.80
C ALA A 253 -10.45 -14.08 1.40
N ALA A 254 -10.33 -15.40 1.44
CA ALA A 254 -11.17 -16.29 2.23
C ALA A 254 -10.45 -16.61 3.54
N VAL A 255 -11.04 -16.26 4.67
CA VAL A 255 -10.36 -16.24 5.96
C VAL A 255 -11.13 -17.02 7.01
N PHE A 256 -10.41 -17.83 7.79
CA PHE A 256 -10.91 -18.50 8.99
C PHE A 256 -10.15 -17.94 10.19
N VAL A 257 -10.85 -17.68 11.28
CA VAL A 257 -10.26 -17.06 12.47
C VAL A 257 -10.75 -17.72 13.75
N LYS A 258 -9.82 -17.91 14.70
CA LYS A 258 -10.08 -18.35 16.06
C LYS A 258 -9.70 -17.25 17.03
N PHE A 259 -10.50 -17.05 18.07
CA PHE A 259 -10.31 -16.04 19.08
C PHE A 259 -10.05 -16.66 20.47
N ALA A 260 -9.24 -15.99 21.28
CA ALA A 260 -9.14 -16.31 22.71
C ALA A 260 -10.44 -15.93 23.47
N LYS A 261 -11.11 -14.86 23.03
CA LYS A 261 -12.35 -14.34 23.59
C LYS A 261 -13.41 -14.32 22.49
N LYS A 262 -14.06 -15.47 22.24
CA LYS A 262 -15.02 -15.60 21.14
C LYS A 262 -16.12 -14.54 21.22
N PRO A 263 -16.22 -13.62 20.23
CA PRO A 263 -17.29 -12.62 20.20
C PRO A 263 -18.57 -13.19 19.55
N THR A 264 -19.65 -12.42 19.62
CA THR A 264 -20.83 -12.67 18.77
C THR A 264 -20.59 -12.11 17.36
N LYS A 265 -21.35 -12.60 16.39
CA LYS A 265 -21.33 -12.06 15.01
C LYS A 265 -21.67 -10.58 15.00
N GLU A 266 -22.64 -10.15 15.79
CA GLU A 266 -23.09 -8.76 15.89
C GLU A 266 -21.99 -7.86 16.41
N GLN A 267 -21.22 -8.29 17.42
CA GLN A 267 -20.06 -7.56 17.93
C GLN A 267 -18.99 -7.41 16.85
N LEU A 268 -18.73 -8.45 16.07
CA LEU A 268 -17.76 -8.41 14.96
C LEU A 268 -18.17 -7.41 13.88
N ILE A 269 -19.44 -7.41 13.46
CA ILE A 269 -19.96 -6.47 12.46
C ILE A 269 -19.87 -5.04 12.99
N GLU A 270 -20.28 -4.80 14.23
CA GLU A 270 -20.22 -3.47 14.85
C GLU A 270 -18.79 -2.90 14.84
N LYS A 271 -17.78 -3.73 15.14
CA LYS A 271 -16.38 -3.32 15.10
C LYS A 271 -15.91 -2.96 13.69
N LEU A 272 -16.38 -3.67 12.68
CA LEU A 272 -16.03 -3.37 11.28
C LEU A 272 -16.61 -2.03 10.82
N VAL A 273 -17.91 -1.84 10.98
CA VAL A 273 -18.60 -0.65 10.45
C VAL A 273 -18.26 0.64 11.19
N ASN A 274 -17.84 0.52 12.45
CA ASN A 274 -17.44 1.66 13.30
C ASN A 274 -15.92 1.90 13.33
N PHE A 275 -15.13 1.10 12.59
CA PHE A 275 -13.69 1.24 12.61
C PHE A 275 -13.25 2.58 12.01
N LYS A 276 -12.58 3.37 12.80
CA LYS A 276 -11.96 4.64 12.41
C LYS A 276 -10.52 4.69 12.89
N GLY A 277 -9.63 5.13 12.03
CA GLY A 277 -8.25 5.41 12.37
C GLY A 277 -7.91 6.88 12.24
N LEU A 278 -6.65 7.21 12.45
CA LEU A 278 -6.14 8.58 12.36
C LEU A 278 -6.50 9.30 11.04
N PRO A 279 -6.41 8.64 9.85
CA PRO A 279 -6.78 9.30 8.60
C PRO A 279 -8.23 9.78 8.55
N GLN A 280 -9.16 9.03 9.13
CA GLN A 280 -10.58 9.41 9.21
C GLN A 280 -10.79 10.55 10.22
N GLU A 281 -10.10 10.50 11.36
CA GLU A 281 -10.16 11.57 12.37
C GLU A 281 -9.61 12.90 11.83
N LEU A 282 -8.56 12.86 11.03
CA LEU A 282 -7.93 14.02 10.39
C LEU A 282 -8.59 14.43 9.06
N GLU A 283 -9.56 13.66 8.59
CA GLU A 283 -10.23 13.89 7.30
C GLU A 283 -9.23 14.10 6.14
N LEU A 284 -8.21 13.22 6.08
CA LEU A 284 -7.17 13.32 5.06
C LEU A 284 -7.75 13.16 3.65
N PRO A 285 -7.16 13.83 2.64
CA PRO A 285 -7.72 13.89 1.28
C PRO A 285 -8.04 12.53 0.64
N SER A 286 -7.16 11.55 0.82
CA SER A 286 -7.34 10.19 0.26
C SER A 286 -7.96 9.20 1.24
N ALA A 287 -8.27 9.62 2.46
CA ALA A 287 -8.87 8.75 3.46
C ALA A 287 -10.31 8.37 3.06
N PRO A 288 -10.66 7.08 3.09
CA PRO A 288 -12.06 6.69 2.95
C PRO A 288 -12.85 7.25 4.14
N LYS A 289 -14.07 7.69 3.90
CA LYS A 289 -14.96 8.15 4.98
C LYS A 289 -15.39 6.97 5.84
N GLN A 290 -15.69 5.85 5.21
CA GLN A 290 -15.91 4.56 5.85
C GLN A 290 -14.80 3.61 5.40
N PHE A 291 -13.95 3.18 6.34
CA PHE A 291 -12.82 2.33 6.01
C PHE A 291 -13.25 0.91 5.63
N ILE A 292 -14.13 0.30 6.43
CA ILE A 292 -14.59 -1.07 6.23
C ILE A 292 -16.12 -1.05 6.13
N GLN A 293 -16.66 -1.64 5.05
CA GLN A 293 -18.09 -1.93 4.94
C GLN A 293 -18.36 -3.42 5.16
N TYR A 294 -19.53 -3.72 5.70
CA TYR A 294 -20.04 -5.08 5.78
C TYR A 294 -21.25 -5.26 4.84
N LEU A 295 -21.22 -6.33 4.04
CA LEU A 295 -22.25 -6.66 3.05
C LEU A 295 -23.02 -7.88 3.52
N GLU A 296 -24.35 -7.75 3.61
CA GLU A 296 -25.24 -8.80 4.12
C GLU A 296 -25.57 -9.87 3.07
N GLU A 297 -25.44 -9.54 1.80
CA GLU A 297 -25.83 -10.45 0.71
C GLU A 297 -24.89 -11.66 0.64
N ASP A 298 -25.46 -12.84 0.46
CA ASP A 298 -24.71 -14.10 0.45
C ASP A 298 -23.67 -14.23 -0.67
N ASN A 299 -23.80 -13.46 -1.73
CA ASN A 299 -22.90 -13.47 -2.88
C ASN A 299 -21.95 -12.26 -2.93
N ARG A 300 -21.75 -11.55 -1.83
CA ARG A 300 -20.88 -10.37 -1.73
C ARG A 300 -19.79 -10.56 -0.67
N PRO A 301 -18.59 -9.96 -0.82
CA PRO A 301 -18.20 -9.01 -1.87
C PRO A 301 -17.88 -9.69 -3.21
N GLN A 302 -18.16 -8.96 -4.29
CA GLN A 302 -17.77 -9.32 -5.65
C GLN A 302 -16.82 -8.25 -6.20
N VAL A 303 -15.76 -8.67 -6.87
CA VAL A 303 -14.76 -7.74 -7.43
C VAL A 303 -15.42 -6.67 -8.31
N THR A 304 -16.28 -7.06 -9.26
CA THR A 304 -16.90 -6.13 -10.19
C THR A 304 -17.90 -5.15 -9.58
N LEU A 305 -18.40 -5.45 -8.37
CA LEU A 305 -19.36 -4.61 -7.67
C LEU A 305 -18.73 -3.78 -6.55
N ASP A 306 -17.67 -4.30 -5.91
CA ASP A 306 -17.23 -3.80 -4.62
C ASP A 306 -15.78 -3.29 -4.60
N VAL A 307 -14.98 -3.57 -5.64
CA VAL A 307 -13.56 -3.20 -5.66
C VAL A 307 -13.32 -1.68 -5.54
N ASP A 308 -14.24 -0.87 -6.07
CA ASP A 308 -14.14 0.59 -6.08
C ASP A 308 -14.80 1.26 -4.86
N PHE A 309 -15.22 0.49 -3.86
CA PHE A 309 -15.76 1.06 -2.62
C PHE A 309 -14.81 2.13 -2.05
N GLU A 310 -15.35 3.31 -1.73
CA GLU A 310 -14.57 4.48 -1.30
C GLU A 310 -13.41 4.81 -2.28
N ASN A 311 -13.71 4.80 -3.57
CA ASN A 311 -12.73 5.02 -4.66
C ASN A 311 -11.53 4.04 -4.62
N GLY A 312 -11.76 2.81 -4.17
CA GLY A 312 -10.73 1.78 -4.03
C GLY A 312 -9.88 1.89 -2.76
N MET A 313 -10.21 2.81 -1.85
CA MET A 313 -9.51 2.96 -0.57
C MET A 313 -10.19 2.24 0.60
N GLY A 314 -11.44 1.81 0.43
CA GLY A 314 -12.17 1.04 1.43
C GLY A 314 -11.96 -0.47 1.31
N ILE A 315 -12.33 -1.19 2.36
CA ILE A 315 -12.32 -2.64 2.44
C ILE A 315 -13.76 -3.14 2.50
N SER A 316 -14.09 -4.14 1.70
CA SER A 316 -15.42 -4.76 1.69
C SER A 316 -15.35 -6.14 2.33
N VAL A 317 -16.20 -6.39 3.30
CA VAL A 317 -16.30 -7.67 4.02
C VAL A 317 -17.70 -8.22 3.89
N GLY A 318 -17.80 -9.52 3.66
CA GLY A 318 -19.07 -10.23 3.64
C GLY A 318 -18.89 -11.68 4.07
N ARG A 319 -19.94 -12.43 4.01
CA ARG A 319 -19.93 -13.86 4.34
C ARG A 319 -19.41 -14.16 5.75
N LEU A 320 -19.56 -13.26 6.73
CA LEU A 320 -19.21 -13.52 8.12
C LEU A 320 -20.23 -14.49 8.73
N ARG A 321 -19.74 -15.63 9.17
CA ARG A 321 -20.56 -16.70 9.75
C ARG A 321 -19.73 -17.60 10.63
N GLU A 322 -20.38 -18.31 11.55
CA GLU A 322 -19.70 -19.33 12.36
C GLU A 322 -19.11 -20.44 11.49
N ASP A 323 -17.99 -20.98 11.95
CA ASP A 323 -17.28 -22.08 11.30
C ASP A 323 -17.33 -23.34 12.15
N THR A 324 -17.17 -24.50 11.50
CA THR A 324 -17.21 -25.82 12.17
C THR A 324 -15.88 -26.21 12.81
N VAL A 325 -14.77 -25.63 12.37
CA VAL A 325 -13.41 -25.92 12.85
C VAL A 325 -12.84 -24.73 13.63
N TYR A 326 -12.98 -23.53 13.07
CA TYR A 326 -12.61 -22.26 13.69
C TYR A 326 -13.83 -21.60 14.35
N ASP A 327 -13.67 -20.40 14.88
CA ASP A 327 -14.82 -19.68 15.45
C ASP A 327 -15.67 -19.03 14.36
N TYR A 328 -15.03 -18.32 13.42
CA TYR A 328 -15.68 -17.61 12.34
C TYR A 328 -14.89 -17.71 11.03
N LYS A 329 -15.60 -17.46 9.93
CA LYS A 329 -15.02 -17.29 8.61
C LYS A 329 -15.70 -16.14 7.88
N PHE A 330 -14.94 -15.49 6.99
CA PHE A 330 -15.42 -14.37 6.19
C PHE A 330 -14.68 -14.25 4.87
N VAL A 331 -15.16 -13.39 4.01
CA VAL A 331 -14.50 -13.00 2.76
C VAL A 331 -14.24 -11.49 2.79
N GLY A 332 -13.00 -11.09 2.52
CA GLY A 332 -12.59 -9.70 2.40
C GLY A 332 -12.13 -9.36 0.99
N LEU A 333 -12.30 -8.11 0.59
CA LEU A 333 -11.90 -7.59 -0.72
C LEU A 333 -11.28 -6.20 -0.58
N SER A 334 -10.16 -5.99 -1.24
CA SER A 334 -9.53 -4.67 -1.36
C SER A 334 -9.02 -4.45 -2.79
N HIS A 335 -8.91 -3.18 -3.19
CA HIS A 335 -8.30 -2.81 -4.46
C HIS A 335 -6.78 -2.85 -4.34
N ASN A 336 -6.14 -3.79 -5.04
CA ASN A 336 -4.71 -4.07 -4.89
C ASN A 336 -3.79 -2.98 -5.43
N THR A 337 -4.19 -2.17 -6.39
CA THR A 337 -3.36 -1.09 -6.95
C THR A 337 -3.69 0.29 -6.37
N VAL A 338 -4.82 0.44 -5.71
CA VAL A 338 -5.21 1.67 -5.00
C VAL A 338 -4.89 1.50 -3.52
N ARG A 339 -5.79 0.97 -2.67
CA ARG A 339 -5.48 0.73 -1.25
C ARG A 339 -4.19 -0.07 -1.07
N GLY A 340 -4.03 -1.13 -1.86
CA GLY A 340 -2.92 -2.07 -1.74
C GLY A 340 -1.58 -1.59 -2.30
N ALA A 341 -1.54 -0.50 -3.05
CA ALA A 341 -0.31 0.02 -3.65
C ALA A 341 -0.26 1.56 -3.58
N ALA A 342 -0.37 2.25 -4.71
CA ALA A 342 -0.15 3.69 -4.79
C ALA A 342 -1.08 4.50 -3.87
N GLY A 343 -2.35 4.16 -3.78
CA GLY A 343 -3.30 4.86 -2.90
C GLY A 343 -2.94 4.74 -1.42
N GLY A 344 -2.51 3.56 -0.99
CA GLY A 344 -2.02 3.35 0.37
C GLY A 344 -0.76 4.17 0.67
N ALA A 345 0.17 4.27 -0.28
CA ALA A 345 1.36 5.09 -0.14
C ALA A 345 1.03 6.60 -0.10
N VAL A 346 0.08 7.05 -0.93
CA VAL A 346 -0.39 8.45 -0.89
C VAL A 346 -0.98 8.77 0.48
N LEU A 347 -1.81 7.90 1.04
CA LEU A 347 -2.38 8.08 2.38
C LEU A 347 -1.28 8.09 3.48
N CYS A 348 -0.24 7.27 3.34
CA CYS A 348 0.94 7.34 4.22
C CYS A 348 1.62 8.72 4.14
N ALA A 349 1.83 9.24 2.94
CA ALA A 349 2.43 10.57 2.76
C ALA A 349 1.55 11.67 3.35
N GLU A 350 0.24 11.60 3.16
CA GLU A 350 -0.71 12.56 3.76
C GLU A 350 -0.64 12.52 5.29
N THR A 351 -0.57 11.33 5.87
CA THR A 351 -0.43 11.16 7.33
C THR A 351 0.90 11.72 7.82
N LEU A 352 2.00 11.45 7.12
CA LEU A 352 3.32 11.98 7.44
C LEU A 352 3.35 13.52 7.33
N THR A 353 2.69 14.08 6.33
CA THR A 353 2.54 15.53 6.16
C THR A 353 1.73 16.14 7.30
N ALA A 354 0.59 15.55 7.64
CA ALA A 354 -0.26 16.03 8.74
C ALA A 354 0.46 15.97 10.10
N LYS A 355 1.34 14.98 10.30
CA LYS A 355 2.17 14.84 11.51
C LYS A 355 3.44 15.69 11.49
N GLY A 356 3.73 16.43 10.42
CA GLY A 356 4.86 17.32 10.30
C GLY A 356 6.19 16.66 9.89
N TYR A 357 6.20 15.39 9.52
CA TYR A 357 7.40 14.69 9.03
C TYR A 357 7.78 15.11 7.60
N ILE A 358 6.80 15.36 6.74
CA ILE A 358 7.00 15.86 5.37
C ILE A 358 6.60 17.32 5.31
N GLN A 359 7.51 18.16 4.86
CA GLN A 359 7.33 19.61 4.73
C GLN A 359 8.02 20.11 3.45
N ALA A 360 7.70 21.33 3.01
CA ALA A 360 8.42 21.98 1.93
C ALA A 360 9.91 22.18 2.27
N LYS A 361 10.79 22.08 1.27
CA LYS A 361 12.21 22.41 1.40
C LYS A 361 12.43 23.92 1.48
#